data_f25cd04e190ca1d80bfb7681e28eac95
#
_entry.id   f25cd04e190ca1d80bfb7681e28eac95
#
_cell.length_a   1.000
_cell.length_b   1.000
_cell.length_c   1.000
_cell.angle_alpha   90.00
_cell.angle_beta   90.00
_cell.angle_gamma   90.00
#
_symmetry.space_group_name_H-M   'P 1'
#
loop_
_entity.id
_entity.type
_entity.pdbx_description
1 polymer ?
#
loop_
_entity_poly.entity_id
_entity_poly.type
_entity_poly.pdbx_seq_one_letter_code
_entity_poly.pdbx_strand_id
1 'polypeptide(L)' 'MTKKQEEILFFIELRKEYDNAVKMKKKSFMFHGLTIITQYAKYLLEYHNA' A
#
# COMPACT_ATOMS: atom_id res chain seq x y z
N MET A 1 3.26 -13.69 15.79
CA MET A 1 2.14 -13.05 15.13
C MET A 1 1.42 -14.02 14.23
N THR A 2 0.09 -13.89 14.13
CA THR A 2 -0.67 -14.70 13.19
C THR A 2 -0.56 -14.10 11.78
N LYS A 3 -0.82 -14.91 10.76
CA LYS A 3 -0.81 -14.42 9.39
C LYS A 3 -1.77 -13.26 9.21
N LYS A 4 -2.90 -13.29 9.91
CA LYS A 4 -3.90 -12.24 9.81
C LYS A 4 -3.37 -10.90 10.30
N GLN A 5 -2.60 -10.91 11.38
CA GLN A 5 -1.99 -9.68 11.90
C GLN A 5 -0.93 -9.15 10.95
N GLU A 6 -0.17 -10.04 10.31
CA GLU A 6 0.83 -9.62 9.34
C GLU A 6 0.18 -8.97 8.12
N GLU A 7 -0.95 -9.50 7.66
CA GLU A 7 -1.70 -8.91 6.55
C GLU A 7 -2.22 -7.52 6.91
N ILE A 8 -2.74 -7.35 8.12
CA ILE A 8 -3.23 -6.06 8.57
C ILE A 8 -2.10 -5.04 8.61
N LEU A 9 -0.95 -5.42 9.17
CA LEU A 9 0.21 -4.54 9.22
C LEU A 9 0.68 -4.17 7.81
N PHE A 10 0.69 -5.15 6.90
CA PHE A 10 1.08 -4.91 5.53
C PHE A 10 0.21 -3.81 4.89
N PHE A 11 -1.10 -3.91 5.04
CA PHE A 11 -2.01 -2.94 4.46
C PHE A 11 -1.93 -1.57 5.13
N ILE A 12 -1.67 -1.52 6.43
CA ILE A 12 -1.47 -0.26 7.13
C ILE A 12 -0.24 0.46 6.58
N GLU A 13 0.85 -0.25 6.42
CA GLU A 13 2.08 0.31 5.86
C GLU A 13 1.90 0.72 4.41
N LEU A 14 1.23 -0.12 3.63
CA LEU A 14 0.97 0.17 2.22
C LEU A 14 0.14 1.44 2.10
N ARG A 15 -0.86 1.61 2.94
CA ARG A 15 -1.71 2.79 2.91
C ARG A 15 -0.91 4.06 3.21
N LYS A 16 -0.02 4.00 4.18
CA LYS A 16 0.84 5.14 4.51
C LYS A 16 1.70 5.54 3.33
N GLU A 17 2.33 4.57 2.69
CA GLU A 17 3.17 4.82 1.53
C GLU A 17 2.33 5.33 0.34
N TYR A 18 1.16 4.76 0.16
CA TYR A 18 0.25 5.19 -0.89
C TYR A 18 -0.18 6.65 -0.68
N ASP A 19 -0.60 7.00 0.54
CA ASP A 19 -1.02 8.36 0.84
C ASP A 19 0.12 9.35 0.59
N ASN A 20 1.33 8.97 0.97
CA ASN A 20 2.51 9.81 0.76
C ASN A 20 2.78 9.98 -0.74
N ALA A 21 2.66 8.90 -1.51
CA ALA A 21 2.87 8.96 -2.95
C ALA A 21 1.84 9.85 -3.63
N VAL A 22 0.59 9.76 -3.22
CA VAL A 22 -0.48 10.59 -3.76
C VAL A 22 -0.23 12.06 -3.41
N LYS A 23 0.17 12.32 -2.17
CA LYS A 23 0.47 13.68 -1.72
C LYS A 23 1.60 14.29 -2.53
N MET A 24 2.60 13.49 -2.87
CA MET A 24 3.75 13.94 -3.65
C MET A 24 3.53 13.79 -5.15
N LYS A 25 2.36 13.36 -5.57
CA LYS A 25 1.99 13.15 -6.97
C LYS A 25 2.93 12.20 -7.69
N LYS A 26 3.35 11.15 -6.99
CA LYS A 26 4.20 10.11 -7.58
C LYS A 26 3.35 9.05 -8.24
N LYS A 27 3.81 8.56 -9.39
CA LYS A 27 3.12 7.47 -10.11
C LYS A 27 3.46 6.11 -9.54
N SER A 28 4.56 6.00 -8.82
CA SER A 28 5.00 4.75 -8.19
C SER A 28 5.82 5.06 -6.95
N PHE A 29 6.01 4.05 -6.12
CA PHE A 29 6.79 4.19 -4.90
C PHE A 29 7.42 2.86 -4.53
N MET A 30 8.47 2.91 -3.73
CA MET A 30 9.15 1.72 -3.24
C MET A 30 8.45 1.22 -1.98
N PHE A 31 8.18 -0.08 -1.94
CA PHE A 31 7.58 -0.72 -0.79
C PHE A 31 8.18 -2.11 -0.60
N HIS A 32 8.84 -2.30 0.54
CA HIS A 32 9.52 -3.58 0.87
C HIS A 32 10.46 -4.03 -0.25
N GLY A 33 11.21 -3.09 -0.80
CA GLY A 33 12.17 -3.38 -1.86
C GLY A 33 11.55 -3.59 -3.24
N LEU A 34 10.25 -3.40 -3.36
CA LEU A 34 9.54 -3.55 -4.63
C LEU A 34 8.99 -2.20 -5.08
N THR A 35 8.99 -1.98 -6.39
CA THR A 35 8.36 -0.79 -6.96
C THR A 35 6.88 -1.07 -7.17
N ILE A 36 6.03 -0.29 -6.53
CA ILE A 36 4.58 -0.45 -6.65
C ILE A 36 4.02 0.76 -7.36
N ILE A 37 3.19 0.51 -8.37
CA ILE A 37 2.50 1.58 -9.08
C ILE A 37 1.38 2.10 -8.17
N THR A 38 1.31 3.42 -8.01
CA THR A 38 0.35 4.07 -7.11
C THR A 38 -1.09 3.64 -7.41
N GLN A 39 -1.45 3.55 -8.69
CA GLN A 39 -2.78 3.13 -9.08
C GLN A 39 -3.08 1.68 -8.66
N TYR A 40 -2.08 0.82 -8.75
CA TYR A 40 -2.23 -0.57 -8.32
C TYR A 40 -2.44 -0.64 -6.81
N ALA A 41 -1.71 0.16 -6.05
CA ALA A 41 -1.89 0.22 -4.60
C ALA A 41 -3.31 0.67 -4.25
N LYS A 42 -3.85 1.62 -5.01
CA LYS A 42 -5.21 2.08 -4.82
C LYS A 42 -6.21 0.93 -4.96
N TYR A 43 -6.06 0.12 -5.99
CA TYR A 43 -6.94 -1.02 -6.21
C TYR A 43 -6.81 -2.05 -5.09
N LEU A 44 -5.59 -2.32 -4.64
CA LEU A 44 -5.38 -3.25 -3.54
C LEU A 44 -6.07 -2.80 -2.27
N LEU A 45 -5.96 -1.52 -1.95
CA LEU A 45 -6.56 -0.96 -0.75
C LEU A 45 -8.08 -0.96 -0.85
N GLU A 46 -8.63 -0.63 -1.99
CA GLU A 46 -10.08 -0.67 -2.21
C GLU A 46 -10.61 -2.09 -2.09
N TYR A 47 -9.90 -3.04 -2.67
CA TYR A 47 -10.28 -4.45 -2.60
C TYR A 47 -10.28 -4.95 -1.16
N HIS A 48 -9.29 -4.54 -0.39
CA HIS A 48 -9.18 -4.95 1.01
C HIS A 48 -10.32 -4.40 1.86
N ASN A 49 -10.78 -3.19 1.55
CA ASN A 49 -11.85 -2.54 2.29
C ASN A 49 -13.26 -2.93 1.81
N ALA A 50 -13.35 -3.67 0.74
CA ALA A 50 -14.65 -4.05 0.16
C ALA A 50 -15.37 -5.17 0.94
#